data_ad5207b581fa2e2f807ac9207c52ac89
#
_entry.id   ad5207b581fa2e2f807ac9207c52ac89
#
_cell.length_a   1.000
_cell.length_b   1.000
_cell.length_c   1.000
_cell.angle_alpha   90.00
_cell.angle_beta   90.00
_cell.angle_gamma   90.00
#
_symmetry.space_group_name_H-M   'P 1'
#
loop_
_entity.id
_entity.type
_entity.pdbx_description
1 polymer ?
#
loop_
_entity_poly.entity_id
_entity_poly.type
_entity_poly.pdbx_seq_one_letter_code
_entity_poly.pdbx_strand_id
1 'polypeptide(L)'
;MHNRVKRYLSVGTSLVLSVASLIGIPVKAYSLSNQPPLEPEKKVNLVVHVWNKFTLKAYTKAYIKETYPKWGRNEWSALSKLWGKESAWDHQADNPTSSAFGVAQVLGTSPETPAPLQVAKGLEYIVHRYDLPSIAWSHWRKHGWY
;
A
#
# COMPACT_ATOMS: atom_id res chain seq x y z
N MET A 1 19.06 -4.81 44.98
CA MET A 1 19.19 -4.53 43.54
C MET A 1 19.37 -5.85 42.82
N HIS A 2 18.28 -6.43 42.29
CA HIS A 2 18.31 -7.74 41.62
C HIS A 2 18.06 -7.54 40.14
N ASN A 3 19.12 -7.77 39.38
CA ASN A 3 19.08 -7.73 37.91
C ASN A 3 18.52 -9.06 37.41
N ARG A 4 17.26 -9.05 36.94
CA ARG A 4 16.65 -10.20 36.25
C ARG A 4 16.95 -10.11 34.77
N VAL A 5 17.97 -10.82 34.33
CA VAL A 5 18.20 -11.11 32.91
C VAL A 5 17.15 -12.12 32.46
N LYS A 6 16.19 -11.70 31.63
CA LYS A 6 15.27 -12.62 30.98
C LYS A 6 15.98 -13.36 29.85
N ARG A 7 16.23 -14.65 30.07
CA ARG A 7 16.68 -15.58 29.04
C ARG A 7 15.48 -15.83 28.06
N TYR A 8 15.60 -15.38 26.85
CA TYR A 8 14.75 -15.84 25.79
C TYR A 8 15.20 -17.24 25.36
N LEU A 9 14.41 -18.24 25.68
CA LEU A 9 14.56 -19.59 25.17
C LEU A 9 14.27 -19.58 23.67
N SER A 10 15.27 -19.94 22.89
CA SER A 10 15.20 -20.30 21.49
C SER A 10 14.25 -21.51 21.34
N VAL A 11 13.07 -21.28 20.83
CA VAL A 11 12.19 -22.34 20.28
C VAL A 11 12.34 -22.30 18.78
N GLY A 12 13.34 -22.97 18.31
CA GLY A 12 13.53 -23.17 16.89
C GLY A 12 14.15 -24.54 16.67
N THR A 13 13.49 -25.35 15.88
CA THR A 13 13.89 -26.67 15.37
C THR A 13 13.17 -27.86 16.03
N SER A 14 11.93 -28.06 15.64
CA SER A 14 11.43 -29.45 15.47
C SER A 14 10.02 -29.44 14.90
N LEU A 15 9.88 -29.25 13.62
CA LEU A 15 8.62 -29.56 12.93
C LEU A 15 8.81 -29.66 11.40
N VAL A 16 9.71 -30.54 10.96
CA VAL A 16 9.68 -31.06 9.58
C VAL A 16 10.20 -32.49 9.59
N LEU A 17 9.50 -33.41 10.24
CA LEU A 17 9.78 -34.85 10.10
C LEU A 17 8.54 -35.67 10.49
N SER A 18 7.44 -35.52 9.75
CA SER A 18 6.31 -36.40 10.04
C SER A 18 5.37 -36.66 8.88
N VAL A 19 5.72 -36.41 7.64
CA VAL A 19 4.82 -36.71 6.50
C VAL A 19 5.45 -37.65 5.45
N ALA A 20 6.72 -37.99 5.57
CA ALA A 20 7.42 -38.85 4.58
C ALA A 20 7.28 -40.36 4.81
N SER A 21 6.63 -40.81 5.88
CA SER A 21 6.52 -42.25 6.21
C SER A 21 5.37 -43.00 5.54
N LEU A 22 4.51 -42.33 4.75
CA LEU A 22 3.32 -42.99 4.17
C LEU A 22 3.44 -43.42 2.70
N ILE A 23 4.58 -43.21 2.04
CA ILE A 23 4.71 -43.52 0.60
C ILE A 23 5.93 -44.39 0.26
N GLY A 24 6.54 -45.08 1.22
CA GLY A 24 7.59 -46.07 0.93
C GLY A 24 8.80 -45.58 0.13
N ILE A 25 9.08 -44.31 0.07
CA ILE A 25 10.24 -43.74 -0.61
C ILE A 25 11.42 -43.74 0.39
N PRO A 26 12.59 -44.35 0.06
CA PRO A 26 13.73 -44.32 0.94
C PRO A 26 14.20 -42.86 1.15
N VAL A 27 14.00 -42.31 2.34
CA VAL A 27 14.54 -41.00 2.72
C VAL A 27 16.04 -41.18 2.81
N LYS A 28 16.75 -40.74 1.78
CA LYS A 28 18.19 -40.60 1.83
C LYS A 28 18.50 -39.54 2.88
N ALA A 29 19.12 -39.92 3.98
CA ALA A 29 19.52 -38.98 5.02
C ALA A 29 20.46 -37.94 4.40
N TYR A 30 19.98 -36.72 4.17
CA TYR A 30 20.81 -35.58 3.78
C TYR A 30 21.60 -35.15 5.01
N SER A 31 22.89 -35.39 4.99
CA SER A 31 23.79 -34.85 6.00
C SER A 31 23.79 -33.31 5.91
N LEU A 32 23.49 -32.65 7.02
CA LEU A 32 23.57 -31.19 7.17
C LEU A 32 24.97 -30.60 6.87
N SER A 33 26.01 -31.48 6.78
CA SER A 33 27.39 -31.07 6.51
C SER A 33 27.66 -30.68 5.06
N ASN A 34 26.73 -30.94 4.12
CA ASN A 34 26.90 -30.66 2.70
C ASN A 34 26.01 -29.50 2.21
N GLN A 35 25.43 -28.73 3.09
CA GLN A 35 24.78 -27.49 2.66
C GLN A 35 25.87 -26.45 2.33
N PRO A 36 25.77 -25.78 1.17
CA PRO A 36 26.64 -24.63 0.91
C PRO A 36 26.48 -23.61 2.04
N PRO A 37 27.53 -22.87 2.39
CA PRO A 37 27.42 -21.81 3.37
C PRO A 37 26.22 -20.93 3.02
N LEU A 38 25.35 -20.68 4.01
CA LEU A 38 24.25 -19.73 3.82
C LEU A 38 24.88 -18.41 3.33
N GLU A 39 24.55 -18.01 2.10
CA GLU A 39 24.94 -16.69 1.60
C GLU A 39 24.55 -15.65 2.67
N PRO A 40 25.42 -14.67 2.95
CA PRO A 40 25.10 -13.64 3.92
C PRO A 40 23.77 -13.02 3.49
N GLU A 41 22.78 -13.08 4.38
CA GLU A 41 21.44 -12.57 4.12
C GLU A 41 21.56 -11.18 3.47
N LYS A 42 21.12 -11.10 2.23
CA LYS A 42 21.09 -9.84 1.50
C LYS A 42 20.29 -8.88 2.35
N LYS A 43 20.95 -7.88 2.94
CA LYS A 43 20.26 -6.86 3.74
C LYS A 43 19.18 -6.26 2.89
N VAL A 44 17.95 -6.71 3.09
CA VAL A 44 16.78 -6.11 2.47
C VAL A 44 16.65 -4.74 3.10
N ASN A 45 17.08 -3.71 2.38
CA ASN A 45 16.78 -2.34 2.76
C ASN A 45 15.26 -2.18 2.67
N LEU A 46 14.59 -2.38 3.79
CA LEU A 46 13.17 -2.12 3.91
C LEU A 46 12.99 -0.60 3.79
N VAL A 47 12.68 -0.13 2.59
CA VAL A 47 12.28 1.25 2.39
C VAL A 47 10.89 1.42 3.00
N VAL A 48 10.85 1.89 4.23
CA VAL A 48 9.58 2.29 4.87
C VAL A 48 9.07 3.51 4.12
N HIS A 49 8.06 3.33 3.28
CA HIS A 49 7.41 4.44 2.59
C HIS A 49 6.55 5.21 3.60
N VAL A 50 7.01 6.39 3.98
CA VAL A 50 6.21 7.31 4.78
C VAL A 50 5.30 8.10 3.84
N TRP A 51 4.00 7.82 3.91
CA TRP A 51 3.00 8.55 3.14
C TRP A 51 2.66 9.87 3.86
N ASN A 52 2.91 10.96 3.18
CA ASN A 52 2.49 12.30 3.54
C ASN A 52 2.03 13.03 2.28
N LYS A 53 1.49 14.22 2.44
CA LYS A 53 1.00 15.04 1.32
C LYS A 53 1.99 15.17 0.16
N PHE A 54 3.27 15.33 0.46
CA PHE A 54 4.30 15.52 -0.55
C PHE A 54 4.58 14.23 -1.32
N THR A 55 4.86 13.14 -0.61
CA THR A 55 5.17 11.83 -1.21
C THR A 55 3.96 11.26 -1.95
N LEU A 56 2.75 11.48 -1.43
CA LEU A 56 1.52 11.03 -2.07
C LEU A 56 1.25 11.78 -3.39
N LYS A 57 1.48 13.10 -3.43
CA LYS A 57 1.40 13.87 -4.68
C LYS A 57 2.43 13.44 -5.71
N ALA A 58 3.66 13.19 -5.30
CA ALA A 58 4.72 12.72 -6.19
C ALA A 58 4.37 11.35 -6.79
N TYR A 59 3.93 10.41 -5.95
CA TYR A 59 3.45 9.09 -6.37
C TYR A 59 2.29 9.20 -7.37
N THR A 60 1.25 9.95 -7.01
CA THR A 60 0.06 10.11 -7.86
C THR A 60 0.42 10.71 -9.22
N LYS A 61 1.33 11.68 -9.26
CA LYS A 61 1.79 12.28 -10.52
C LYS A 61 2.53 11.28 -11.40
N ALA A 62 3.38 10.43 -10.81
CA ALA A 62 4.07 9.36 -11.52
C ALA A 62 3.06 8.32 -12.04
N TYR A 63 2.14 7.88 -11.20
CA TYR A 63 1.07 6.93 -11.56
C TYR A 63 0.23 7.44 -12.73
N ILE A 64 -0.20 8.71 -12.70
CA ILE A 64 -0.97 9.33 -13.80
C ILE A 64 -0.17 9.34 -15.10
N LYS A 65 1.11 9.66 -15.04
CA LYS A 65 1.98 9.69 -16.24
C LYS A 65 2.02 8.34 -16.95
N GLU A 66 1.98 7.25 -16.20
CA GLU A 66 2.03 5.88 -16.73
C GLU A 66 0.64 5.39 -17.16
N THR A 67 -0.38 5.61 -16.33
CA THR A 67 -1.70 5.02 -16.52
C THR A 67 -2.61 5.89 -17.41
N TYR A 68 -2.47 7.20 -17.32
CA TYR A 68 -3.29 8.19 -18.04
C TYR A 68 -2.40 9.18 -18.83
N PRO A 69 -1.59 8.74 -19.79
CA PRO A 69 -0.57 9.57 -20.45
C PRO A 69 -1.14 10.78 -21.21
N LYS A 70 -2.43 10.77 -21.50
CA LYS A 70 -3.14 11.90 -22.13
C LYS A 70 -3.49 13.03 -21.15
N TRP A 71 -3.41 12.76 -19.84
CA TRP A 71 -3.69 13.78 -18.84
C TRP A 71 -2.50 14.73 -18.67
N GLY A 72 -2.67 15.93 -19.14
CA GLY A 72 -1.65 16.97 -19.08
C GLY A 72 -1.69 17.78 -17.80
N ARG A 73 -1.04 18.94 -17.87
CA ARG A 73 -0.91 19.87 -16.73
C ARG A 73 -2.26 20.32 -16.16
N ASN A 74 -3.26 20.51 -17.01
CA ASN A 74 -4.59 20.97 -16.59
C ASN A 74 -5.28 19.92 -15.71
N GLU A 75 -5.22 18.64 -16.12
CA GLU A 75 -5.84 17.55 -15.36
C GLU A 75 -5.14 17.33 -14.01
N TRP A 76 -3.81 17.40 -13.98
CA TRP A 76 -3.06 17.38 -12.73
C TRP A 76 -3.42 18.54 -11.80
N SER A 77 -3.56 19.77 -12.34
CA SER A 77 -3.95 20.95 -11.57
C SER A 77 -5.34 20.79 -10.97
N ALA A 78 -6.29 20.30 -11.76
CA ALA A 78 -7.66 20.05 -11.33
C ALA A 78 -7.72 18.99 -10.23
N LEU A 79 -7.08 17.85 -10.42
CA LEU A 79 -6.98 16.78 -9.43
C LEU A 79 -6.35 17.28 -8.13
N SER A 80 -5.25 18.03 -8.23
CA SER A 80 -4.55 18.56 -7.06
C SER A 80 -5.43 19.47 -6.21
N LYS A 81 -6.30 20.26 -6.83
CA LYS A 81 -7.29 21.11 -6.16
C LYS A 81 -8.42 20.28 -5.55
N LEU A 82 -8.95 19.34 -6.32
CA LEU A 82 -10.04 18.47 -5.91
C LEU A 82 -9.69 17.68 -4.64
N TRP A 83 -8.62 16.88 -4.67
CA TRP A 83 -8.20 16.11 -3.50
C TRP A 83 -7.62 16.98 -2.38
N GLY A 84 -7.19 18.20 -2.70
CA GLY A 84 -6.87 19.20 -1.71
C GLY A 84 -8.10 19.69 -0.90
N LYS A 85 -9.29 19.63 -1.50
CA LYS A 85 -10.57 19.96 -0.83
C LYS A 85 -11.19 18.77 -0.11
N GLU A 86 -11.03 17.57 -0.66
CA GLU A 86 -11.57 16.34 -0.08
C GLU A 86 -10.86 15.94 1.22
N SER A 87 -9.55 15.89 1.20
CA SER A 87 -8.75 15.35 2.32
C SER A 87 -7.52 16.18 2.69
N ALA A 88 -7.30 17.32 2.06
CA ALA A 88 -6.02 18.04 2.10
C ALA A 88 -4.81 17.13 1.67
N TRP A 89 -5.06 16.09 0.87
CA TRP A 89 -4.10 15.05 0.48
C TRP A 89 -3.69 14.13 1.65
N ASP A 90 -4.54 13.97 2.63
CA ASP A 90 -4.32 13.04 3.73
C ASP A 90 -4.93 11.68 3.39
N HIS A 91 -4.11 10.63 3.36
CA HIS A 91 -4.54 9.27 3.11
C HIS A 91 -5.21 8.61 4.34
N GLN A 92 -5.16 9.28 5.49
CA GLN A 92 -5.83 8.85 6.72
C GLN A 92 -7.06 9.71 7.06
N ALA A 93 -7.46 10.58 6.14
CA ALA A 93 -8.64 11.41 6.35
C ALA A 93 -9.91 10.57 6.47
N ASP A 94 -10.56 10.64 7.62
CA ASP A 94 -11.85 10.03 7.88
C ASP A 94 -12.98 11.02 7.59
N ASN A 95 -14.10 10.52 7.09
CA ASN A 95 -15.29 11.32 6.84
C ASN A 95 -16.32 11.06 7.94
N PRO A 96 -16.60 12.03 8.83
CA PRO A 96 -17.48 11.81 9.98
C PRO A 96 -18.95 11.58 9.60
N THR A 97 -19.34 11.85 8.36
CA THR A 97 -20.73 11.79 7.88
C THR A 97 -21.00 10.70 6.85
N SER A 98 -19.96 10.01 6.38
CA SER A 98 -20.07 8.93 5.40
C SER A 98 -18.99 7.87 5.59
N SER A 99 -19.10 6.74 4.88
CA SER A 99 -18.05 5.72 4.84
C SER A 99 -16.92 6.01 3.84
N ALA A 100 -16.82 7.24 3.34
CA ALA A 100 -15.71 7.66 2.49
C ALA A 100 -14.44 7.85 3.34
N PHE A 101 -13.30 7.37 2.86
CA PHE A 101 -12.03 7.43 3.58
C PHE A 101 -10.88 7.76 2.64
N GLY A 102 -9.83 8.39 3.20
CA GLY A 102 -8.53 8.55 2.57
C GLY A 102 -8.44 9.71 1.58
N VAL A 103 -7.41 9.67 0.73
CA VAL A 103 -7.00 10.82 -0.10
C VAL A 103 -8.08 11.33 -1.05
N ALA A 104 -8.86 10.44 -1.62
CA ALA A 104 -9.87 10.76 -2.63
C ALA A 104 -11.30 10.86 -2.06
N GLN A 105 -11.51 10.48 -0.80
CA GLN A 105 -12.84 10.44 -0.16
C GLN A 105 -13.88 9.66 -0.97
N VAL A 106 -13.48 8.50 -1.50
CA VAL A 106 -14.38 7.60 -2.25
C VAL A 106 -14.84 6.44 -1.39
N LEU A 107 -16.02 5.90 -1.72
CA LEU A 107 -16.55 4.72 -1.04
C LEU A 107 -15.70 3.47 -1.36
N GLY A 108 -15.70 2.52 -0.43
CA GLY A 108 -14.94 1.27 -0.57
C GLY A 108 -13.44 1.41 -0.31
N THR A 109 -13.05 2.46 0.40
CA THR A 109 -11.74 2.63 1.06
C THR A 109 -11.92 2.62 2.58
N SER A 110 -10.88 2.24 3.31
CA SER A 110 -10.87 2.12 4.77
C SER A 110 -9.47 2.44 5.32
N PRO A 111 -9.28 2.54 6.64
CA PRO A 111 -7.96 2.74 7.25
C PRO A 111 -6.92 1.68 6.85
N GLU A 112 -7.34 0.46 6.52
CA GLU A 112 -6.48 -0.64 6.08
C GLU A 112 -6.13 -0.56 4.58
N THR A 113 -6.81 0.30 3.82
CA THR A 113 -6.54 0.46 2.39
C THR A 113 -5.21 1.19 2.18
N PRO A 114 -4.19 0.56 1.59
CA PRO A 114 -2.91 1.21 1.36
C PRO A 114 -3.03 2.48 0.50
N ALA A 115 -2.26 3.51 0.80
CA ALA A 115 -2.31 4.79 0.10
C ALA A 115 -2.21 4.69 -1.44
N PRO A 116 -1.35 3.82 -2.03
CA PRO A 116 -1.35 3.58 -3.48
C PRO A 116 -2.68 3.07 -4.03
N LEU A 117 -3.35 2.19 -3.30
CA LEU A 117 -4.65 1.65 -3.71
C LEU A 117 -5.76 2.69 -3.58
N GLN A 118 -5.70 3.57 -2.57
CA GLN A 118 -6.62 4.71 -2.47
C GLN A 118 -6.48 5.65 -3.67
N VAL A 119 -5.23 5.91 -4.12
CA VAL A 119 -4.97 6.70 -5.32
C VAL A 119 -5.59 6.04 -6.56
N ALA A 120 -5.33 4.75 -6.77
CA ALA A 120 -5.88 4.03 -7.92
C ALA A 120 -7.41 4.08 -7.94
N LYS A 121 -8.07 3.73 -6.84
CA LYS A 121 -9.54 3.77 -6.71
C LYS A 121 -10.11 5.17 -6.93
N GLY A 122 -9.46 6.21 -6.40
CA GLY A 122 -9.91 7.59 -6.59
C GLY A 122 -9.81 8.05 -8.05
N LEU A 123 -8.76 7.64 -8.77
CA LEU A 123 -8.60 7.94 -10.20
C LEU A 123 -9.59 7.15 -11.05
N GLU A 124 -9.80 5.87 -10.76
CA GLU A 124 -10.83 5.04 -11.42
C GLU A 124 -12.24 5.64 -11.24
N TYR A 125 -12.56 6.09 -10.04
CA TYR A 125 -13.83 6.77 -9.78
C TYR A 125 -14.00 8.02 -10.63
N ILE A 126 -12.95 8.86 -10.74
CA ILE A 126 -12.99 10.06 -11.59
C ILE A 126 -13.21 9.69 -13.06
N VAL A 127 -12.46 8.70 -13.58
CA VAL A 127 -12.63 8.23 -14.96
C VAL A 127 -14.03 7.72 -15.21
N HIS A 128 -14.55 6.87 -14.32
CA HIS A 128 -15.84 6.26 -14.50
C HIS A 128 -17.00 7.27 -14.45
N ARG A 129 -16.91 8.28 -13.58
CA ARG A 129 -18.01 9.21 -13.33
C ARG A 129 -17.92 10.51 -14.12
N TYR A 130 -16.70 10.97 -14.37
CA TYR A 130 -16.45 12.30 -14.93
C TYR A 130 -15.57 12.29 -16.18
N ASP A 131 -14.98 11.17 -16.53
CA ASP A 131 -13.96 11.03 -17.58
C ASP A 131 -12.63 11.74 -17.26
N LEU A 132 -12.69 13.00 -16.81
CA LEU A 132 -11.52 13.84 -16.58
C LEU A 132 -11.53 14.52 -15.19
N PRO A 133 -10.38 14.69 -14.54
CA PRO A 133 -10.24 15.46 -13.29
C PRO A 133 -10.75 16.91 -13.39
N SER A 134 -10.61 17.55 -14.55
CA SER A 134 -11.10 18.92 -14.77
C SER A 134 -12.62 19.00 -14.71
N ILE A 135 -13.31 17.97 -15.20
CA ILE A 135 -14.78 17.87 -15.13
C ILE A 135 -15.20 17.60 -13.68
N ALA A 136 -14.54 16.65 -13.00
CA ALA A 136 -14.79 16.39 -11.57
C ALA A 136 -14.60 17.64 -10.71
N TRP A 137 -13.51 18.40 -10.95
CA TRP A 137 -13.27 19.66 -10.25
C TRP A 137 -14.33 20.73 -10.55
N SER A 138 -14.80 20.81 -11.79
CA SER A 138 -15.88 21.74 -12.17
C SER A 138 -17.19 21.37 -11.46
N HIS A 139 -17.51 20.08 -11.37
CA HIS A 139 -18.65 19.58 -10.61
C HIS A 139 -18.53 19.93 -9.12
N TRP A 140 -17.37 19.65 -8.52
CA TRP A 140 -17.11 19.96 -7.12
C TRP A 140 -17.31 21.47 -6.80
N ARG A 141 -16.80 22.34 -7.64
CA ARG A 141 -16.98 23.80 -7.46
C ARG A 141 -18.43 24.25 -7.46
N LYS A 142 -19.29 23.52 -8.19
CA LYS A 142 -20.70 23.85 -8.33
C LYS A 142 -21.55 23.25 -7.20
N HIS A 143 -21.18 22.06 -6.73
CA HIS A 143 -22.02 21.26 -5.85
C HIS A 143 -21.41 21.02 -4.46
N GLY A 144 -20.10 21.22 -4.27
CA GLY A 144 -19.38 20.96 -3.04
C GLY A 144 -19.02 19.50 -2.78
N TRP A 145 -19.21 18.62 -3.80
CA TRP A 145 -18.87 17.19 -3.77
C TRP A 145 -18.57 16.70 -5.19
N TYR A 146 -18.02 15.47 -5.31
CA TYR A 146 -17.76 14.84 -6.61
C TYR A 146 -18.00 13.32 -6.56
#